data_a2b8639c238a9aa81af7a72d67d5fbab
#
_entry.id   a2b8639c238a9aa81af7a72d67d5fbab
#
_cell.length_a   1.000
_cell.length_b   1.000
_cell.length_c   1.000
_cell.angle_alpha   90.00
_cell.angle_beta   90.00
_cell.angle_gamma   90.00
#
_symmetry.space_group_name_H-M   'P 1'
#
loop_
_entity.id
_entity.type
_entity.pdbx_description
1 polymer ?
#
loop_
_entity_poly.entity_id
_entity_poly.type
_entity_poly.pdbx_seq_one_letter_code
_entity_poly.pdbx_strand_id
1 'polypeptide(L)'
;MDKPRMVDISGKPPILREAVAEGFLKLKPETLRLVREGLVEKGDPLSVASVMATLAAKETPKIIALCHPIPITSVKVDYDFPDDSTVRVSVVVRAQAQTGVEMEALTAVTVALLNIWDMVKAYEKDEEGQYPQTLIQSVRVVRKLKEDSG
;
A
#
# COMPACT_ATOMS: atom_id res chain seq x y z
N MET A 1 8.75 28.65 13.51
CA MET A 1 8.62 27.20 13.26
C MET A 1 10.00 26.59 13.13
N ASP A 2 10.27 25.51 13.85
CA ASP A 2 11.56 24.84 13.80
C ASP A 2 11.81 24.18 12.46
N LYS A 3 13.10 23.96 12.13
CA LYS A 3 13.48 23.22 10.93
C LYS A 3 13.01 21.75 11.07
N PRO A 4 12.54 21.13 9.98
CA PRO A 4 12.24 19.71 9.99
C PRO A 4 13.46 18.88 10.38
N ARG A 5 13.26 17.85 11.16
CA ARG A 5 14.35 16.96 11.59
C ARG A 5 13.85 15.55 11.81
N MET A 6 14.75 14.59 11.61
CA MET A 6 14.52 13.21 11.96
C MET A 6 14.70 13.05 13.48
N VAL A 7 13.76 12.35 14.12
CA VAL A 7 13.82 12.10 15.58
C VAL A 7 14.91 11.06 15.85
N ASP A 8 15.74 11.30 16.89
CA ASP A 8 16.73 10.32 17.31
C ASP A 8 16.05 9.17 18.06
N ILE A 9 16.23 7.94 17.56
CA ILE A 9 15.70 6.72 18.17
C ILE A 9 16.79 5.80 18.72
N SER A 10 18.05 6.28 18.83
CA SER A 10 19.17 5.46 19.24
C SER A 10 19.00 4.84 20.64
N GLY A 11 18.21 5.47 21.52
CA GLY A 11 17.92 4.97 22.85
C GLY A 11 16.80 3.93 22.94
N LYS A 12 16.09 3.67 21.84
CA LYS A 12 14.97 2.73 21.82
C LYS A 12 15.47 1.33 21.47
N PRO A 13 15.06 0.29 22.21
CA PRO A 13 15.44 -1.08 21.85
C PRO A 13 14.70 -1.53 20.60
N PRO A 14 15.31 -2.42 19.78
CA PRO A 14 14.58 -3.07 18.70
C PRO A 14 13.60 -4.09 19.28
N ILE A 15 12.34 -3.97 18.88
CA ILE A 15 11.28 -4.91 19.26
C ILE A 15 10.51 -5.30 18.00
N LEU A 16 9.71 -6.36 18.12
CA LEU A 16 8.84 -6.73 17.02
C LEU A 16 7.81 -5.64 16.77
N ARG A 17 7.74 -5.19 15.52
CA ARG A 17 6.78 -4.18 15.04
C ARG A 17 5.96 -4.77 13.92
N GLU A 18 4.68 -4.52 13.95
CA GLU A 18 3.78 -4.90 12.89
C GLU A 18 2.80 -3.74 12.63
N ALA A 19 2.48 -3.49 11.38
CA ALA A 19 1.41 -2.59 11.00
C ALA A 19 0.59 -3.21 9.89
N VAL A 20 -0.72 -3.06 9.99
CA VAL A 20 -1.67 -3.45 8.95
C VAL A 20 -2.29 -2.18 8.41
N ALA A 21 -2.16 -1.96 7.11
CA ALA A 21 -2.81 -0.85 6.43
C ALA A 21 -3.76 -1.40 5.36
N GLU A 22 -4.76 -0.63 5.04
CA GLU A 22 -5.70 -0.94 3.95
C GLU A 22 -5.98 0.31 3.12
N GLY A 23 -6.50 0.10 1.95
CA GLY A 23 -6.99 1.15 1.08
C GLY A 23 -7.88 0.56 -0.01
N PHE A 24 -8.62 1.41 -0.68
CA PHE A 24 -9.64 1.00 -1.63
C PHE A 24 -9.47 1.73 -2.95
N LEU A 25 -9.67 1.00 -4.04
CA LEU A 25 -9.76 1.56 -5.38
C LEU A 25 -11.14 1.28 -5.92
N LYS A 26 -11.87 2.35 -6.23
CA LYS A 26 -13.17 2.23 -6.87
C LYS A 26 -12.98 2.23 -8.38
N LEU A 27 -13.60 1.25 -9.04
CA LEU A 27 -13.54 1.02 -10.47
C LEU A 27 -14.95 0.89 -11.03
N LYS A 28 -15.08 0.98 -12.34
CA LYS A 28 -16.31 0.55 -13.01
C LYS A 28 -16.49 -0.95 -12.80
N PRO A 29 -17.73 -1.44 -12.64
CA PRO A 29 -17.98 -2.89 -12.50
C PRO A 29 -17.39 -3.73 -13.62
N GLU A 30 -17.46 -3.23 -14.88
CA GLU A 30 -16.88 -3.95 -16.02
C GLU A 30 -15.37 -4.10 -15.88
N THR A 31 -14.69 -3.07 -15.39
CA THR A 31 -13.24 -3.10 -15.20
C THR A 31 -12.86 -4.11 -14.11
N LEU A 32 -13.57 -4.08 -12.99
CA LEU A 32 -13.30 -5.04 -11.93
C LEU A 32 -13.52 -6.47 -12.40
N ARG A 33 -14.54 -6.71 -13.22
CA ARG A 33 -14.78 -8.03 -13.81
C ARG A 33 -13.57 -8.48 -14.64
N LEU A 34 -13.00 -7.59 -15.47
CA LEU A 34 -11.80 -7.92 -16.26
C LEU A 34 -10.60 -8.27 -15.37
N VAL A 35 -10.42 -7.54 -14.27
CA VAL A 35 -9.35 -7.83 -13.30
C VAL A 35 -9.55 -9.24 -12.71
N ARG A 36 -10.75 -9.53 -12.26
CA ARG A 36 -11.06 -10.81 -11.61
C ARG A 36 -11.00 -12.01 -12.56
N GLU A 37 -11.32 -11.79 -13.82
CA GLU A 37 -11.30 -12.85 -14.84
C GLU A 37 -9.97 -12.99 -15.56
N GLY A 38 -8.99 -12.15 -15.22
CA GLY A 38 -7.67 -12.20 -15.85
C GLY A 38 -7.65 -11.73 -17.30
N LEU A 39 -8.53 -10.79 -17.66
CA LEU A 39 -8.71 -10.32 -19.03
C LEU A 39 -8.16 -8.92 -19.28
N VAL A 40 -7.37 -8.35 -18.35
CA VAL A 40 -6.75 -7.04 -18.53
C VAL A 40 -5.64 -7.14 -19.57
N GLU A 41 -5.63 -6.24 -20.55
CA GLU A 41 -4.67 -6.28 -21.65
C GLU A 41 -3.22 -6.25 -21.19
N LYS A 42 -2.89 -5.41 -20.22
CA LYS A 42 -1.52 -5.26 -19.71
C LYS A 42 -1.05 -6.42 -18.82
N GLY A 43 -1.92 -7.36 -18.48
CA GLY A 43 -1.61 -8.47 -17.59
C GLY A 43 -2.36 -8.38 -16.27
N ASP A 44 -1.92 -9.15 -15.27
CA ASP A 44 -2.59 -9.21 -13.96
C ASP A 44 -2.19 -8.02 -13.08
N PRO A 45 -3.10 -7.07 -12.85
CA PRO A 45 -2.78 -5.91 -12.02
C PRO A 45 -2.44 -6.25 -10.57
N LEU A 46 -3.05 -7.32 -10.03
CA LEU A 46 -2.84 -7.68 -8.62
C LEU A 46 -1.44 -8.25 -8.41
N SER A 47 -0.94 -9.03 -9.36
CA SER A 47 0.44 -9.55 -9.31
C SER A 47 1.47 -8.41 -9.36
N VAL A 48 1.30 -7.48 -10.28
CA VAL A 48 2.20 -6.31 -10.39
C VAL A 48 2.12 -5.47 -9.13
N ALA A 49 0.91 -5.19 -8.65
CA ALA A 49 0.71 -4.40 -7.43
C ALA A 49 1.38 -5.04 -6.22
N SER A 50 1.33 -6.36 -6.10
CA SER A 50 1.96 -7.08 -4.98
C SER A 50 3.47 -6.92 -4.96
N VAL A 51 4.12 -7.05 -6.11
CA VAL A 51 5.56 -6.83 -6.23
C VAL A 51 5.91 -5.38 -5.89
N MET A 52 5.17 -4.44 -6.45
CA MET A 52 5.45 -3.02 -6.24
C MET A 52 5.15 -2.57 -4.81
N ALA A 53 4.12 -3.12 -4.16
CA ALA A 53 3.85 -2.86 -2.76
C ALA A 53 5.02 -3.30 -1.87
N THR A 54 5.56 -4.47 -2.15
CA THR A 54 6.72 -5.00 -1.42
C THR A 54 7.93 -4.09 -1.60
N LEU A 55 8.23 -3.70 -2.83
CA LEU A 55 9.33 -2.78 -3.11
C LEU A 55 9.10 -1.42 -2.46
N ALA A 56 7.88 -0.90 -2.50
CA ALA A 56 7.53 0.39 -1.90
C ALA A 56 7.73 0.40 -0.39
N ALA A 57 7.35 -0.69 0.29
CA ALA A 57 7.61 -0.83 1.72
C ALA A 57 9.11 -0.70 2.02
N LYS A 58 9.95 -1.38 1.23
CA LYS A 58 11.40 -1.37 1.39
C LYS A 58 12.03 -0.02 1.04
N GLU A 59 11.43 0.74 0.13
CA GLU A 59 11.93 2.02 -0.35
C GLU A 59 11.28 3.23 0.35
N THR A 60 10.46 3.00 1.36
CA THR A 60 9.72 4.05 2.08
C THR A 60 10.63 5.18 2.58
N PRO A 61 11.83 4.92 3.13
CA PRO A 61 12.70 6.02 3.59
C PRO A 61 13.14 6.98 2.49
N LYS A 62 13.09 6.57 1.23
CA LYS A 62 13.43 7.43 0.08
C LYS A 62 12.28 8.32 -0.34
N ILE A 63 11.07 8.03 0.13
CA ILE A 63 9.85 8.75 -0.24
C ILE A 63 9.36 9.61 0.91
N ILE A 64 9.41 9.09 2.13
CA ILE A 64 8.97 9.79 3.34
C ILE A 64 10.19 10.40 4.01
N ALA A 65 10.33 11.71 3.88
CA ALA A 65 11.59 12.44 4.10
C ALA A 65 12.27 12.18 5.44
N LEU A 66 11.50 12.07 6.52
CA LEU A 66 12.08 11.98 7.88
C LEU A 66 11.82 10.61 8.52
N CYS A 67 11.45 9.63 7.71
CA CYS A 67 11.25 8.24 8.12
C CYS A 67 12.60 7.52 8.23
N HIS A 68 12.77 6.73 9.29
CA HIS A 68 14.00 5.94 9.48
C HIS A 68 14.03 4.74 8.56
N PRO A 69 15.20 4.36 8.02
CA PRO A 69 15.33 3.07 7.32
C PRO A 69 15.12 1.93 8.30
N ILE A 70 14.27 0.98 7.93
CA ILE A 70 13.89 -0.13 8.79
C ILE A 70 14.19 -1.44 8.08
N PRO A 71 14.86 -2.41 8.76
CA PRO A 71 15.11 -3.74 8.18
C PRO A 71 13.83 -4.58 8.20
N ILE A 72 13.01 -4.43 7.18
CA ILE A 72 11.74 -5.14 7.05
C ILE A 72 11.99 -6.64 6.92
N THR A 73 11.26 -7.44 7.67
CA THR A 73 11.38 -8.90 7.64
C THR A 73 10.25 -9.59 6.89
N SER A 74 9.09 -8.93 6.75
CA SER A 74 7.94 -9.51 6.06
C SER A 74 7.02 -8.44 5.51
N VAL A 75 6.57 -8.64 4.28
CA VAL A 75 5.49 -7.85 3.67
C VAL A 75 4.49 -8.84 3.08
N LYS A 76 3.25 -8.77 3.54
CA LYS A 76 2.17 -9.61 3.03
C LYS A 76 1.10 -8.72 2.42
N VAL A 77 0.75 -8.98 1.18
CA VAL A 77 -0.24 -8.20 0.43
C VAL A 77 -1.43 -9.09 0.10
N ASP A 78 -2.62 -8.68 0.50
CA ASP A 78 -3.86 -9.39 0.21
C ASP A 78 -4.86 -8.45 -0.46
N TYR A 79 -5.76 -9.05 -1.23
CA TYR A 79 -6.83 -8.33 -1.93
C TYR A 79 -8.16 -8.98 -1.63
N ASP A 80 -9.21 -8.16 -1.55
CA ASP A 80 -10.57 -8.65 -1.64
C ASP A 80 -11.45 -7.64 -2.37
N PHE A 81 -12.70 -8.03 -2.60
CA PHE A 81 -13.63 -7.27 -3.42
C PHE A 81 -14.92 -7.12 -2.62
N PRO A 82 -15.03 -6.02 -1.82
CA PRO A 82 -16.21 -5.85 -0.94
C PRO A 82 -17.53 -5.70 -1.70
N ASP A 83 -17.46 -5.25 -2.95
CA ASP A 83 -18.61 -5.14 -3.84
C ASP A 83 -18.17 -5.34 -5.30
N ASP A 84 -19.06 -5.10 -6.27
CA ASP A 84 -18.77 -5.32 -7.68
C ASP A 84 -17.91 -4.24 -8.34
N SER A 85 -17.56 -3.19 -7.60
CA SER A 85 -16.82 -2.05 -8.15
C SER A 85 -15.62 -1.62 -7.29
N THR A 86 -15.24 -2.40 -6.28
CA THR A 86 -14.19 -1.99 -5.34
C THR A 86 -13.14 -3.09 -5.15
N VAL A 87 -11.87 -2.69 -5.25
CA VAL A 87 -10.72 -3.52 -4.82
C VAL A 87 -10.27 -3.00 -3.47
N ARG A 88 -10.19 -3.87 -2.46
CA ARG A 88 -9.53 -3.56 -1.20
C ARG A 88 -8.15 -4.20 -1.19
N VAL A 89 -7.14 -3.38 -0.89
CA VAL A 89 -5.77 -3.83 -0.68
C VAL A 89 -5.48 -3.79 0.82
N SER A 90 -4.91 -4.86 1.34
CA SER A 90 -4.46 -4.95 2.73
C SER A 90 -3.00 -5.36 2.75
N VAL A 91 -2.17 -4.64 3.50
CA VAL A 91 -0.74 -4.93 3.61
C VAL A 91 -0.37 -5.06 5.07
N VAL A 92 0.34 -6.15 5.40
CA VAL A 92 0.92 -6.37 6.72
C VAL A 92 2.44 -6.26 6.58
N VAL A 93 3.05 -5.34 7.33
CA VAL A 93 4.50 -5.19 7.37
C VAL A 93 5.00 -5.54 8.77
N ARG A 94 6.07 -6.32 8.83
CA ARG A 94 6.74 -6.70 10.08
C ARG A 94 8.21 -6.37 10.03
N ALA A 95 8.76 -6.02 11.18
CA ALA A 95 10.19 -5.76 11.36
C ALA A 95 10.59 -5.88 12.83
N GLN A 96 11.86 -6.19 13.07
CA GLN A 96 12.52 -5.96 14.37
C GLN A 96 13.11 -4.55 14.27
N ALA A 97 12.55 -3.58 14.98
CA ALA A 97 12.90 -2.19 14.75
C ALA A 97 12.71 -1.32 16.00
N GLN A 98 13.38 -0.18 15.99
CA GLN A 98 13.31 0.81 17.06
C GLN A 98 12.13 1.77 16.92
N THR A 99 11.43 1.72 15.81
CA THR A 99 10.24 2.53 15.54
C THR A 99 9.21 1.72 14.75
N GLY A 100 7.99 2.23 14.65
CA GLY A 100 6.91 1.54 13.96
C GLY A 100 7.07 1.50 12.44
N VAL A 101 6.26 0.65 11.81
CA VAL A 101 6.29 0.40 10.36
C VAL A 101 5.00 0.86 9.65
N GLU A 102 4.31 1.83 10.25
CA GLU A 102 3.06 2.35 9.68
C GLU A 102 3.27 3.00 8.31
N MET A 103 4.35 3.79 8.16
CA MET A 103 4.62 4.46 6.88
C MET A 103 4.94 3.45 5.78
N GLU A 104 5.65 2.39 6.11
CA GLU A 104 5.94 1.30 5.20
C GLU A 104 4.66 0.63 4.70
N ALA A 105 3.74 0.35 5.63
CA ALA A 105 2.47 -0.28 5.28
C ALA A 105 1.58 0.65 4.45
N LEU A 106 1.47 1.92 4.83
CA LEU A 106 0.68 2.91 4.09
C LEU A 106 1.23 3.17 2.70
N THR A 107 2.56 3.28 2.57
CA THR A 107 3.21 3.47 1.28
C THR A 107 2.97 2.27 0.38
N ALA A 108 3.10 1.06 0.91
CA ALA A 108 2.84 -0.16 0.17
C ALA A 108 1.41 -0.22 -0.37
N VAL A 109 0.41 0.09 0.46
CA VAL A 109 -1.00 0.14 0.05
C VAL A 109 -1.21 1.15 -1.07
N THR A 110 -0.69 2.35 -0.89
CA THR A 110 -0.88 3.45 -1.85
C THR A 110 -0.26 3.10 -3.21
N VAL A 111 0.95 2.57 -3.21
CA VAL A 111 1.65 2.17 -4.44
C VAL A 111 0.93 1.00 -5.12
N ALA A 112 0.41 0.04 -4.34
CA ALA A 112 -0.40 -1.05 -4.90
C ALA A 112 -1.61 -0.51 -5.65
N LEU A 113 -2.36 0.39 -5.01
CA LEU A 113 -3.57 0.99 -5.62
C LEU A 113 -3.23 1.78 -6.89
N LEU A 114 -2.12 2.52 -6.88
CA LEU A 114 -1.67 3.27 -8.06
C LEU A 114 -1.28 2.35 -9.22
N ASN A 115 -0.64 1.23 -8.92
CA ASN A 115 -0.27 0.26 -9.96
C ASN A 115 -1.50 -0.41 -10.58
N ILE A 116 -2.49 -0.73 -9.76
CA ILE A 116 -3.75 -1.27 -10.29
C ILE A 116 -4.42 -0.24 -11.20
N TRP A 117 -4.54 1.01 -10.74
CA TRP A 117 -5.13 2.10 -11.53
C TRP A 117 -4.41 2.25 -12.87
N ASP A 118 -3.09 2.33 -12.86
CA ASP A 118 -2.32 2.52 -14.09
C ASP A 118 -2.59 1.40 -15.11
N MET A 119 -2.67 0.16 -14.63
CA MET A 119 -2.86 -0.98 -15.53
C MET A 119 -4.28 -1.07 -16.11
N VAL A 120 -5.27 -0.47 -15.46
CA VAL A 120 -6.66 -0.51 -15.92
C VAL A 120 -7.17 0.84 -16.43
N LYS A 121 -6.34 1.86 -16.44
CA LYS A 121 -6.78 3.24 -16.74
C LYS A 121 -7.49 3.39 -18.08
N ALA A 122 -7.10 2.60 -19.08
CA ALA A 122 -7.72 2.69 -20.41
C ALA A 122 -9.20 2.30 -20.38
N TYR A 123 -9.60 1.41 -19.47
CA TYR A 123 -11.00 0.98 -19.30
C TYR A 123 -11.81 1.99 -18.47
N GLU A 124 -11.12 2.79 -17.65
CA GLU A 124 -11.78 3.71 -16.71
C GLU A 124 -12.03 5.09 -17.31
N LYS A 125 -11.21 5.54 -18.27
CA LYS A 125 -11.34 6.86 -18.87
C LYS A 125 -12.66 6.98 -19.64
N ASP A 126 -13.28 8.17 -19.53
CA ASP A 126 -14.40 8.52 -20.38
C ASP A 126 -13.91 9.06 -21.74
N GLU A 127 -14.83 9.52 -22.57
CA GLU A 127 -14.54 10.04 -23.92
C GLU A 127 -13.62 11.26 -23.91
N GLU A 128 -13.59 11.98 -22.79
CA GLU A 128 -12.75 13.17 -22.62
C GLU A 128 -11.42 12.86 -21.90
N GLY A 129 -11.14 11.58 -21.62
CA GLY A 129 -9.93 11.18 -20.93
C GLY A 129 -9.97 11.39 -19.42
N GLN A 130 -11.17 11.57 -18.85
CA GLN A 130 -11.35 11.81 -17.43
C GLN A 130 -11.74 10.54 -16.68
N TYR A 131 -11.71 10.59 -15.36
CA TYR A 131 -12.00 9.45 -14.49
C TYR A 131 -13.22 9.75 -13.59
N PRO A 132 -14.45 9.70 -14.14
CA PRO A 132 -15.63 10.09 -13.34
C PRO A 132 -15.97 9.15 -12.21
N GLN A 133 -15.51 7.89 -12.25
CA GLN A 133 -15.86 6.88 -11.24
C GLN A 133 -14.65 6.37 -10.46
N THR A 134 -13.44 6.56 -10.97
CA THR A 134 -12.24 5.96 -10.41
C THR A 134 -11.68 6.82 -9.29
N LEU A 135 -11.44 6.22 -8.12
CA LEU A 135 -10.82 6.96 -7.03
C LEU A 135 -10.16 6.00 -6.04
N ILE A 136 -9.13 6.51 -5.38
CA ILE A 136 -8.50 5.86 -4.24
C ILE A 136 -9.07 6.50 -2.99
N GLN A 137 -9.48 5.69 -2.02
CA GLN A 137 -10.10 6.21 -0.81
C GLN A 137 -9.76 5.37 0.41
N SER A 138 -9.91 5.99 1.58
CA SER A 138 -9.85 5.33 2.88
C SER A 138 -8.54 4.59 3.12
N VAL A 139 -7.42 5.17 2.68
CA VAL A 139 -6.09 4.64 3.01
C VAL A 139 -5.82 4.93 4.48
N ARG A 140 -5.60 3.87 5.27
CA ARG A 140 -5.45 4.03 6.72
C ARG A 140 -4.70 2.88 7.36
N VAL A 141 -4.17 3.12 8.55
CA VAL A 141 -3.67 2.06 9.42
C VAL A 141 -4.87 1.43 10.13
N VAL A 142 -5.05 0.14 9.93
CA VAL A 142 -6.13 -0.63 10.57
C VAL A 142 -5.71 -1.07 11.96
N ARG A 143 -4.43 -1.44 12.12
CA ARG A 143 -3.92 -1.97 13.37
C ARG A 143 -2.40 -1.85 13.40
N LYS A 144 -1.85 -1.62 14.56
CA LYS A 144 -0.41 -1.73 14.77
C LYS A 144 -0.15 -2.53 16.05
N LEU A 145 0.97 -3.24 16.05
CA LEU A 145 1.39 -4.06 17.16
C LEU A 145 2.86 -3.80 17.45
N LYS A 146 3.21 -3.78 18.73
CA LYS A 146 4.60 -3.81 19.14
C LYS A 146 4.74 -4.79 20.30
N GLU A 147 5.71 -5.68 20.22
CA GLU A 147 5.96 -6.69 21.24
C GLU A 147 7.45 -6.81 21.53
N ASP A 148 7.78 -6.95 22.78
CA ASP A 148 9.15 -7.28 23.17
C ASP A 148 9.49 -8.67 22.64
N SER A 149 10.65 -8.78 22.00
CA SER A 149 11.11 -10.01 21.36
C SER A 149 11.79 -10.97 22.35
N GLY A 150 11.70 -10.66 23.61
CA GLY A 150 12.38 -11.38 24.67
C GLY A 150 11.59 -12.46 25.35
#